data_51a83854f1d5375ccd2da254c66fe497
#
_entry.id   51a83854f1d5375ccd2da254c66fe497
#
_cell.length_a   1.000
_cell.length_b   1.000
_cell.length_c   1.000
_cell.angle_alpha   90.00
_cell.angle_beta   90.00
_cell.angle_gamma   90.00
#
_symmetry.space_group_name_H-M   'P 1'
#
loop_
_entity.id
_entity.type
_entity.pdbx_description
1 polymer ?
#
loop_
_entity_poly.entity_id
_entity_poly.type
_entity_poly.pdbx_seq_one_letter_code
_entity_poly.pdbx_strand_id
1 'polypeptide(L)'
;KNTNEDSNLSLKVMADFSEKNPEKLDALSKSNEKQIQKLTVSAVEEASSSQEDADLIAKVVATASDEITNKVITEVTKNSIGENEALSAKVMKSIIGKNPDKIKNLSDENKETLITQTLEAAKNQNEDKENKNNDLIDVIADIIMDADIDTSGDLIENLNNIKTEKKSDLNLSILEKMSTKDFYEEKLEIISIRSNLNKTEVDNFIGKSLDDIATDDKLERVINLINKSKGIVVDKIIETGKNDKESKDKVVKVIVKIIEKDPKKANEILEKNKKTKTIIKNIKNKIDKGDAITIDDFDDVFDENISPN
;
A
#
# COMPACT_ATOMS: atom_id res chain seq x y z
N LYS A 1 3.17 17.59 -37.22
CA LYS A 1 3.32 17.03 -35.86
C LYS A 1 2.62 17.96 -34.88
N ASN A 2 1.32 17.98 -34.90
CA ASN A 2 0.44 18.58 -33.91
C ASN A 2 -0.40 17.42 -33.39
N THR A 3 0.05 16.83 -32.32
CA THR A 3 -0.63 15.74 -31.66
C THR A 3 -0.63 16.08 -30.18
N ASN A 4 -1.77 16.18 -29.58
CA ASN A 4 -2.13 16.03 -28.18
C ASN A 4 -2.97 17.14 -27.52
N GLU A 5 -3.35 18.24 -28.20
CA GLU A 5 -4.26 19.20 -27.56
C GLU A 5 -5.76 18.81 -27.70
N ASP A 6 -6.12 17.97 -28.68
CA ASP A 6 -7.53 17.60 -28.95
C ASP A 6 -7.92 16.20 -28.44
N SER A 7 -6.96 15.34 -28.05
CA SER A 7 -7.27 13.94 -27.74
C SER A 7 -8.15 13.73 -26.50
N ASN A 8 -8.25 14.72 -25.59
CA ASN A 8 -9.01 14.61 -24.35
C ASN A 8 -10.18 15.59 -24.27
N LEU A 9 -10.59 16.17 -25.40
CA LEU A 9 -11.67 17.16 -25.41
C LEU A 9 -12.98 16.58 -24.88
N SER A 10 -13.33 15.37 -25.30
CA SER A 10 -14.54 14.67 -24.85
C SER A 10 -14.54 14.47 -23.35
N LEU A 11 -13.40 14.04 -22.78
CA LEU A 11 -13.24 13.81 -21.35
C LEU A 11 -13.28 15.13 -20.56
N LYS A 12 -12.64 16.19 -21.07
CA LYS A 12 -12.68 17.54 -20.47
C LYS A 12 -14.11 18.09 -20.45
N VAL A 13 -14.85 17.96 -21.54
CA VAL A 13 -16.25 18.40 -21.63
C VAL A 13 -17.11 17.59 -20.65
N MET A 14 -16.96 16.29 -20.57
CA MET A 14 -17.71 15.44 -19.64
C MET A 14 -17.39 15.79 -18.18
N ALA A 15 -16.13 15.98 -17.84
CA ALA A 15 -15.71 16.36 -16.49
C ALA A 15 -16.27 17.75 -16.09
N ASP A 16 -16.16 18.74 -16.96
CA ASP A 16 -16.69 20.08 -16.73
C ASP A 16 -18.22 20.08 -16.60
N PHE A 17 -18.90 19.31 -17.45
CA PHE A 17 -20.37 19.15 -17.37
C PHE A 17 -20.78 18.47 -16.06
N SER A 18 -20.09 17.40 -15.66
CA SER A 18 -20.36 16.66 -14.43
C SER A 18 -20.20 17.55 -13.19
N GLU A 19 -19.14 18.36 -13.17
CA GLU A 19 -18.84 19.25 -12.05
C GLU A 19 -19.87 20.41 -11.95
N LYS A 20 -20.24 20.98 -13.08
CA LYS A 20 -21.17 22.14 -13.10
C LYS A 20 -22.64 21.76 -13.02
N ASN A 21 -23.01 20.55 -13.44
CA ASN A 21 -24.40 20.13 -13.55
C ASN A 21 -24.62 18.67 -13.10
N PRO A 22 -24.24 18.29 -11.85
CA PRO A 22 -24.33 16.88 -11.41
C PRO A 22 -25.76 16.32 -11.50
N GLU A 23 -26.77 17.09 -11.11
CA GLU A 23 -28.17 16.67 -11.16
C GLU A 23 -28.66 16.43 -12.61
N LYS A 24 -28.12 17.24 -13.55
CA LYS A 24 -28.48 17.06 -14.98
C LYS A 24 -27.85 15.84 -15.60
N LEU A 25 -26.61 15.49 -15.18
CA LEU A 25 -25.95 14.26 -15.62
C LEU A 25 -26.74 13.04 -15.18
N ASP A 26 -27.19 13.01 -13.93
CA ASP A 26 -28.03 11.92 -13.41
C ASP A 26 -29.39 11.86 -14.10
N ALA A 27 -30.07 13.02 -14.35
CA ALA A 27 -31.31 13.08 -15.07
C ALA A 27 -31.17 12.65 -16.54
N LEU A 28 -30.10 13.05 -17.22
CA LEU A 28 -29.78 12.62 -18.58
C LEU A 28 -29.45 11.13 -18.64
N SER A 29 -28.76 10.60 -17.63
CA SER A 29 -28.47 9.17 -17.56
C SER A 29 -29.73 8.33 -17.45
N LYS A 30 -30.75 8.80 -16.72
CA LYS A 30 -32.05 8.14 -16.60
C LYS A 30 -32.93 8.27 -17.85
N SER A 31 -32.86 9.40 -18.58
CA SER A 31 -33.69 9.67 -19.77
C SER A 31 -33.05 9.21 -21.08
N ASN A 32 -31.72 9.21 -21.19
CA ASN A 32 -30.95 8.86 -22.39
C ASN A 32 -29.75 7.98 -22.06
N GLU A 33 -29.94 6.99 -21.20
CA GLU A 33 -28.92 6.12 -20.62
C GLU A 33 -27.90 5.64 -21.66
N LYS A 34 -28.37 5.08 -22.80
CA LYS A 34 -27.48 4.55 -23.85
C LYS A 34 -26.57 5.61 -24.48
N GLN A 35 -27.07 6.85 -24.62
CA GLN A 35 -26.27 7.91 -25.24
C GLN A 35 -25.23 8.46 -24.26
N ILE A 36 -25.61 8.66 -22.99
CA ILE A 36 -24.65 9.12 -21.94
C ILE A 36 -23.59 8.05 -21.69
N GLN A 37 -23.98 6.78 -21.61
CA GLN A 37 -23.03 5.68 -21.51
C GLN A 37 -22.03 5.69 -22.66
N LYS A 38 -22.54 5.79 -23.90
CA LYS A 38 -21.70 5.81 -25.10
C LYS A 38 -20.70 6.98 -25.07
N LEU A 39 -21.16 8.17 -24.70
CA LEU A 39 -20.29 9.35 -24.60
C LEU A 39 -19.22 9.20 -23.52
N THR A 40 -19.63 8.70 -22.36
CA THR A 40 -18.71 8.49 -21.23
C THR A 40 -17.67 7.43 -21.56
N VAL A 41 -18.10 6.31 -22.14
CA VAL A 41 -17.20 5.23 -22.59
C VAL A 41 -16.22 5.75 -23.63
N SER A 42 -16.71 6.42 -24.70
CA SER A 42 -15.82 6.97 -25.72
C SER A 42 -14.84 8.01 -25.19
N ALA A 43 -15.22 8.79 -24.18
CA ALA A 43 -14.31 9.75 -23.55
C ALA A 43 -13.20 9.04 -22.77
N VAL A 44 -13.48 7.90 -22.12
CA VAL A 44 -12.50 7.11 -21.37
C VAL A 44 -11.63 6.26 -22.29
N GLU A 45 -12.15 5.76 -23.42
CA GLU A 45 -11.38 5.01 -24.43
C GLU A 45 -10.17 5.81 -24.95
N GLU A 46 -10.26 7.13 -24.98
CA GLU A 46 -9.20 8.04 -25.45
C GLU A 46 -8.23 8.45 -24.31
N ALA A 47 -8.51 8.07 -23.05
CA ALA A 47 -7.71 8.48 -21.90
C ALA A 47 -6.35 7.79 -21.90
N SER A 48 -5.32 8.56 -21.57
CA SER A 48 -3.95 8.08 -21.33
C SER A 48 -3.70 7.83 -19.83
N SER A 49 -2.57 7.21 -19.50
CA SER A 49 -2.14 7.07 -18.11
C SER A 49 -1.56 8.36 -17.49
N SER A 50 -1.94 9.54 -18.00
CA SER A 50 -1.57 10.82 -17.41
C SER A 50 -2.35 11.07 -16.11
N GLN A 51 -1.77 11.86 -15.21
CA GLN A 51 -2.49 12.27 -14.00
C GLN A 51 -3.68 13.19 -14.34
N GLU A 52 -3.55 14.01 -15.39
CA GLU A 52 -4.64 14.89 -15.86
C GLU A 52 -5.86 14.08 -16.27
N ASP A 53 -5.70 13.01 -17.07
CA ASP A 53 -6.81 12.16 -17.50
C ASP A 53 -7.44 11.41 -16.33
N ALA A 54 -6.62 10.88 -15.41
CA ALA A 54 -7.12 10.23 -14.21
C ALA A 54 -7.96 11.19 -13.34
N ASP A 55 -7.53 12.45 -13.20
CA ASP A 55 -8.28 13.47 -12.45
C ASP A 55 -9.59 13.86 -13.14
N LEU A 56 -9.62 13.91 -14.47
CA LEU A 56 -10.84 14.17 -15.24
C LEU A 56 -11.83 13.02 -15.11
N ILE A 57 -11.36 11.76 -15.21
CA ILE A 57 -12.20 10.57 -14.98
C ILE A 57 -12.77 10.59 -13.55
N ALA A 58 -11.94 10.87 -12.55
CA ALA A 58 -12.39 10.97 -11.17
C ALA A 58 -13.42 12.08 -10.93
N LYS A 59 -13.37 13.19 -11.66
CA LYS A 59 -14.41 14.23 -11.61
C LYS A 59 -15.75 13.72 -12.16
N VAL A 60 -15.72 12.96 -13.26
CA VAL A 60 -16.94 12.34 -13.82
C VAL A 60 -17.53 11.35 -12.81
N VAL A 61 -16.70 10.47 -12.27
CA VAL A 61 -17.11 9.43 -11.32
C VAL A 61 -17.66 10.03 -10.02
N ALA A 62 -17.04 11.07 -9.49
CA ALA A 62 -17.43 11.67 -8.21
C ALA A 62 -18.91 12.14 -8.18
N THR A 63 -19.46 12.52 -9.32
CA THR A 63 -20.82 13.05 -9.46
C THR A 63 -21.79 12.10 -10.19
N ALA A 64 -21.28 11.06 -10.84
CA ALA A 64 -22.08 10.09 -11.58
C ALA A 64 -22.87 9.16 -10.65
N SER A 65 -23.96 8.56 -11.17
CA SER A 65 -24.63 7.44 -10.49
C SER A 65 -23.69 6.22 -10.40
N ASP A 66 -23.98 5.30 -9.47
CA ASP A 66 -23.16 4.10 -9.31
C ASP A 66 -23.15 3.22 -10.58
N GLU A 67 -24.23 3.23 -11.36
CA GLU A 67 -24.30 2.54 -12.64
C GLU A 67 -23.32 3.12 -13.67
N ILE A 68 -23.28 4.45 -13.83
CA ILE A 68 -22.33 5.13 -14.72
C ILE A 68 -20.90 4.93 -14.20
N THR A 69 -20.70 5.05 -12.89
CA THR A 69 -19.40 4.80 -12.24
C THR A 69 -18.86 3.41 -12.59
N ASN A 70 -19.67 2.36 -12.44
CA ASN A 70 -19.26 1.01 -12.77
C ASN A 70 -18.89 0.86 -14.26
N LYS A 71 -19.64 1.47 -15.18
CA LYS A 71 -19.33 1.45 -16.61
C LYS A 71 -18.02 2.19 -16.93
N VAL A 72 -17.81 3.36 -16.31
CA VAL A 72 -16.55 4.11 -16.45
C VAL A 72 -15.38 3.26 -15.98
N ILE A 73 -15.49 2.65 -14.82
CA ILE A 73 -14.40 1.80 -14.27
C ILE A 73 -14.15 0.58 -15.16
N THR A 74 -15.20 -0.05 -15.69
CA THR A 74 -15.05 -1.14 -16.68
C THR A 74 -14.22 -0.69 -17.90
N GLU A 75 -14.44 0.51 -18.42
CA GLU A 75 -13.65 1.02 -19.55
C GLU A 75 -12.24 1.45 -19.14
N VAL A 76 -12.08 2.05 -17.95
CA VAL A 76 -10.76 2.34 -17.38
C VAL A 76 -9.92 1.07 -17.30
N THR A 77 -10.48 -0.01 -16.76
CA THR A 77 -9.75 -1.28 -16.62
C THR A 77 -9.43 -1.92 -17.97
N LYS A 78 -10.32 -1.83 -18.96
CA LYS A 78 -10.02 -2.29 -20.34
C LYS A 78 -8.90 -1.49 -21.00
N ASN A 79 -8.84 -0.18 -20.72
CA ASN A 79 -7.81 0.71 -21.28
C ASN A 79 -6.48 0.66 -20.52
N SER A 80 -6.45 0.09 -19.32
CA SER A 80 -5.25 0.01 -18.46
C SER A 80 -4.35 -1.16 -18.83
N ILE A 81 -3.85 -1.16 -20.07
CA ILE A 81 -2.95 -2.18 -20.62
C ILE A 81 -1.80 -1.51 -21.38
N GLY A 82 -0.65 -2.18 -21.47
CA GLY A 82 0.51 -1.70 -22.22
C GLY A 82 1.00 -0.33 -21.70
N GLU A 83 1.08 0.66 -22.57
CA GLU A 83 1.52 2.02 -22.22
C GLU A 83 0.59 2.72 -21.20
N ASN A 84 -0.64 2.24 -21.06
CA ASN A 84 -1.65 2.77 -20.14
C ASN A 84 -1.79 1.95 -18.85
N GLU A 85 -0.91 1.02 -18.54
CA GLU A 85 -1.04 0.12 -17.38
C GLU A 85 -1.22 0.87 -16.04
N ALA A 86 -0.66 2.08 -15.92
CA ALA A 86 -0.77 2.90 -14.70
C ALA A 86 -2.12 3.65 -14.58
N LEU A 87 -3.01 3.60 -15.58
CA LEU A 87 -4.26 4.36 -15.59
C LEU A 87 -5.18 3.95 -14.43
N SER A 88 -5.40 2.66 -14.23
CA SER A 88 -6.24 2.14 -13.13
C SER A 88 -5.78 2.65 -11.76
N ALA A 89 -4.47 2.60 -11.49
CA ALA A 89 -3.90 3.06 -10.23
C ALA A 89 -4.15 4.56 -9.98
N LYS A 90 -3.86 5.38 -10.99
CA LYS A 90 -4.03 6.83 -10.91
C LYS A 90 -5.50 7.23 -10.79
N VAL A 91 -6.39 6.57 -11.54
CA VAL A 91 -7.84 6.80 -11.45
C VAL A 91 -8.34 6.41 -10.07
N MET A 92 -7.96 5.25 -9.54
CA MET A 92 -8.35 4.81 -8.20
C MET A 92 -7.92 5.84 -7.14
N LYS A 93 -6.66 6.28 -7.16
CA LYS A 93 -6.16 7.32 -6.25
C LYS A 93 -6.96 8.61 -6.36
N SER A 94 -7.21 9.09 -7.59
CA SER A 94 -7.93 10.34 -7.81
C SER A 94 -9.39 10.27 -7.38
N ILE A 95 -10.06 9.12 -7.53
CA ILE A 95 -11.42 8.89 -7.02
C ILE A 95 -11.42 8.92 -5.49
N ILE A 96 -10.51 8.21 -4.83
CA ILE A 96 -10.40 8.18 -3.37
C ILE A 96 -10.21 9.60 -2.81
N GLY A 97 -9.33 10.39 -3.43
CA GLY A 97 -9.09 11.78 -3.02
C GLY A 97 -10.30 12.71 -3.19
N LYS A 98 -11.26 12.36 -4.09
CA LYS A 98 -12.46 13.19 -4.35
C LYS A 98 -13.71 12.65 -3.65
N ASN A 99 -13.94 11.36 -3.71
CA ASN A 99 -15.12 10.70 -3.16
C ASN A 99 -14.83 9.20 -2.95
N PRO A 100 -14.27 8.80 -1.79
CA PRO A 100 -13.89 7.42 -1.51
C PRO A 100 -15.08 6.45 -1.52
N ASP A 101 -16.30 6.91 -1.23
CA ASP A 101 -17.50 6.07 -1.26
C ASP A 101 -17.78 5.51 -2.66
N LYS A 102 -17.28 6.17 -3.72
CA LYS A 102 -17.45 5.65 -5.10
C LYS A 102 -16.68 4.35 -5.34
N ILE A 103 -15.53 4.16 -4.70
CA ILE A 103 -14.81 2.87 -4.76
C ILE A 103 -15.57 1.80 -3.97
N LYS A 104 -16.09 2.15 -2.80
CA LYS A 104 -16.88 1.23 -1.97
C LYS A 104 -18.13 0.73 -2.68
N ASN A 105 -18.77 1.58 -3.47
CA ASN A 105 -20.02 1.27 -4.20
C ASN A 105 -19.79 0.61 -5.57
N LEU A 106 -18.56 0.30 -5.96
CA LEU A 106 -18.30 -0.49 -7.15
C LEU A 106 -18.85 -1.90 -7.00
N SER A 107 -19.19 -2.53 -8.14
CA SER A 107 -19.42 -3.97 -8.17
C SER A 107 -18.15 -4.71 -7.76
N ASP A 108 -18.32 -5.88 -7.14
CA ASP A 108 -17.19 -6.70 -6.69
C ASP A 108 -16.19 -6.97 -7.84
N GLU A 109 -16.70 -7.28 -9.05
CA GLU A 109 -15.89 -7.52 -10.26
C GLU A 109 -15.04 -6.29 -10.63
N ASN A 110 -15.64 -5.10 -10.64
CA ASN A 110 -14.94 -3.86 -10.99
C ASN A 110 -13.91 -3.48 -9.91
N LYS A 111 -14.25 -3.64 -8.64
CA LYS A 111 -13.36 -3.38 -7.52
C LYS A 111 -12.14 -4.30 -7.56
N GLU A 112 -12.35 -5.61 -7.70
CA GLU A 112 -11.29 -6.60 -7.79
C GLU A 112 -10.38 -6.35 -9.00
N THR A 113 -10.96 -6.08 -10.18
CA THR A 113 -10.19 -5.80 -11.40
C THR A 113 -9.36 -4.53 -11.24
N LEU A 114 -9.95 -3.46 -10.71
CA LEU A 114 -9.24 -2.19 -10.49
C LEU A 114 -8.06 -2.35 -9.52
N ILE A 115 -8.26 -3.06 -8.41
CA ILE A 115 -7.22 -3.38 -7.44
C ILE A 115 -6.12 -4.22 -8.08
N THR A 116 -6.49 -5.30 -8.76
CA THR A 116 -5.52 -6.21 -9.40
C THR A 116 -4.65 -5.47 -10.40
N GLN A 117 -5.22 -4.67 -11.28
CA GLN A 117 -4.46 -3.90 -12.27
C GLN A 117 -3.57 -2.82 -11.62
N THR A 118 -4.05 -2.19 -10.56
CA THR A 118 -3.25 -1.24 -9.78
C THR A 118 -1.97 -1.90 -9.26
N LEU A 119 -2.11 -3.09 -8.71
CA LEU A 119 -0.99 -3.84 -8.15
C LEU A 119 -0.05 -4.43 -9.21
N GLU A 120 -0.59 -4.94 -10.32
CA GLU A 120 0.22 -5.44 -11.44
C GLU A 120 1.05 -4.32 -12.08
N ALA A 121 0.48 -3.14 -12.27
CA ALA A 121 1.22 -1.98 -12.77
C ALA A 121 2.39 -1.60 -11.83
N ALA A 122 2.16 -1.58 -10.53
CA ALA A 122 3.22 -1.29 -9.56
C ALA A 122 4.29 -2.39 -9.50
N LYS A 123 3.89 -3.66 -9.63
CA LYS A 123 4.82 -4.78 -9.75
C LYS A 123 5.71 -4.62 -10.98
N ASN A 124 5.14 -4.36 -12.16
CA ASN A 124 5.86 -4.20 -13.40
C ASN A 124 6.89 -3.05 -13.29
N GLN A 125 6.50 -1.91 -12.72
CA GLN A 125 7.43 -0.81 -12.47
C GLN A 125 8.53 -1.17 -11.45
N ASN A 126 8.22 -1.96 -10.42
CA ASN A 126 9.20 -2.38 -9.42
C ASN A 126 10.21 -3.41 -9.99
N GLU A 127 9.81 -4.18 -11.00
CA GLU A 127 10.68 -5.15 -11.70
C GLU A 127 11.56 -4.49 -12.76
N ASP A 128 11.19 -3.31 -13.27
CA ASP A 128 11.98 -2.55 -14.23
C ASP A 128 13.23 -1.94 -13.56
N LYS A 129 14.40 -2.47 -13.92
CA LYS A 129 15.69 -2.04 -13.34
C LYS A 129 16.12 -0.64 -13.78
N GLU A 130 15.58 -0.12 -14.88
CA GLU A 130 15.91 1.21 -15.41
C GLU A 130 15.07 2.31 -14.72
N ASN A 131 13.92 1.96 -14.19
CA ASN A 131 13.01 2.91 -13.56
C ASN A 131 13.27 3.01 -12.05
N LYS A 132 14.10 3.97 -11.64
CA LYS A 132 14.42 4.23 -10.23
C LYS A 132 13.29 4.94 -9.47
N ASN A 133 12.28 5.44 -10.16
CA ASN A 133 11.18 6.22 -9.60
C ASN A 133 9.89 5.43 -9.79
N ASN A 134 9.51 4.65 -8.79
CA ASN A 134 8.27 3.91 -8.85
C ASN A 134 7.13 4.76 -8.25
N ASP A 135 6.60 5.67 -9.06
CA ASP A 135 5.50 6.56 -8.67
C ASP A 135 4.24 5.77 -8.22
N LEU A 136 4.07 4.54 -8.70
CA LEU A 136 2.93 3.70 -8.33
C LEU A 136 3.03 3.12 -6.92
N ILE A 137 4.23 3.01 -6.35
CA ILE A 137 4.39 2.67 -4.92
C ILE A 137 3.80 3.78 -4.05
N ASP A 138 4.07 5.04 -4.39
CA ASP A 138 3.47 6.18 -3.70
C ASP A 138 1.94 6.19 -3.84
N VAL A 139 1.45 5.88 -5.05
CA VAL A 139 0.02 5.77 -5.32
C VAL A 139 -0.63 4.68 -4.45
N ILE A 140 -0.03 3.49 -4.36
CA ILE A 140 -0.58 2.39 -3.54
C ILE A 140 -0.56 2.77 -2.05
N ALA A 141 0.53 3.35 -1.56
CA ALA A 141 0.63 3.80 -0.18
C ALA A 141 -0.46 4.85 0.14
N ASP A 142 -0.69 5.81 -0.77
CA ASP A 142 -1.76 6.80 -0.64
C ASP A 142 -3.14 6.12 -0.61
N ILE A 143 -3.40 5.18 -1.51
CA ILE A 143 -4.67 4.45 -1.56
C ILE A 143 -4.92 3.70 -0.24
N ILE A 144 -3.93 2.94 0.28
CA ILE A 144 -4.07 2.23 1.55
C ILE A 144 -4.37 3.20 2.70
N MET A 145 -3.74 4.36 2.70
CA MET A 145 -3.92 5.34 3.77
C MET A 145 -5.26 6.07 3.70
N ASP A 146 -5.72 6.42 2.51
CA ASP A 146 -6.84 7.34 2.29
C ASP A 146 -8.17 6.62 2.00
N ALA A 147 -8.14 5.38 1.49
CA ALA A 147 -9.34 4.60 1.22
C ALA A 147 -10.06 4.17 2.51
N ASP A 148 -11.31 3.71 2.38
CA ASP A 148 -12.02 3.04 3.47
C ASP A 148 -11.29 1.74 3.90
N ILE A 149 -11.69 1.22 5.07
CA ILE A 149 -10.98 0.09 5.70
C ILE A 149 -11.07 -1.19 4.86
N ASP A 150 -12.22 -1.44 4.23
CA ASP A 150 -12.44 -2.65 3.44
C ASP A 150 -11.60 -2.59 2.16
N THR A 151 -11.61 -1.46 1.45
CA THR A 151 -10.77 -1.26 0.24
C THR A 151 -9.27 -1.35 0.58
N SER A 152 -8.83 -0.77 1.69
CA SER A 152 -7.44 -0.88 2.14
C SER A 152 -7.07 -2.32 2.48
N GLY A 153 -8.00 -3.05 3.09
CA GLY A 153 -7.86 -4.47 3.40
C GLY A 153 -7.72 -5.31 2.13
N ASP A 154 -8.62 -5.16 1.18
CA ASP A 154 -8.59 -5.89 -0.10
C ASP A 154 -7.27 -5.66 -0.85
N LEU A 155 -6.72 -4.43 -0.80
CA LEU A 155 -5.41 -4.12 -1.37
C LEU A 155 -4.29 -4.90 -0.68
N ILE A 156 -4.25 -4.95 0.64
CA ILE A 156 -3.23 -5.68 1.40
C ILE A 156 -3.33 -7.18 1.13
N GLU A 157 -4.55 -7.75 1.08
CA GLU A 157 -4.75 -9.17 0.74
C GLU A 157 -4.23 -9.48 -0.67
N ASN A 158 -4.59 -8.67 -1.66
CA ASN A 158 -4.11 -8.85 -3.02
C ASN A 158 -2.59 -8.66 -3.12
N LEU A 159 -1.98 -7.72 -2.40
CA LEU A 159 -0.52 -7.60 -2.26
C LEU A 159 0.10 -8.90 -1.75
N ASN A 160 -0.52 -9.56 -0.77
CA ASN A 160 -0.04 -10.85 -0.26
C ASN A 160 -0.16 -11.98 -1.28
N ASN A 161 -1.06 -11.88 -2.24
CA ASN A 161 -1.31 -12.91 -3.26
C ASN A 161 -0.56 -12.67 -4.56
N ILE A 162 -0.03 -11.47 -4.80
CA ILE A 162 0.71 -11.15 -6.02
C ILE A 162 1.96 -12.06 -6.17
N LYS A 163 2.16 -12.61 -7.35
CA LYS A 163 3.31 -13.47 -7.65
C LYS A 163 4.43 -12.63 -8.27
N THR A 164 5.47 -12.39 -7.50
CA THR A 164 6.68 -11.70 -7.95
C THR A 164 7.88 -12.17 -7.13
N GLU A 165 9.05 -12.27 -7.79
CA GLU A 165 10.31 -12.59 -7.11
C GLU A 165 10.77 -11.47 -6.17
N LYS A 166 10.33 -10.23 -6.42
CA LYS A 166 10.65 -9.05 -5.61
C LYS A 166 9.55 -8.63 -4.64
N LYS A 167 8.73 -9.56 -4.20
CA LYS A 167 7.58 -9.27 -3.32
C LYS A 167 7.97 -8.55 -2.04
N SER A 168 9.04 -9.00 -1.40
CA SER A 168 9.53 -8.39 -0.18
C SER A 168 10.00 -6.94 -0.40
N ASP A 169 10.62 -6.64 -1.55
CA ASP A 169 11.02 -5.29 -1.89
C ASP A 169 9.82 -4.39 -2.18
N LEU A 170 8.80 -4.92 -2.86
CA LEU A 170 7.54 -4.20 -3.12
C LEU A 170 6.84 -3.85 -1.81
N ASN A 171 6.62 -4.84 -0.93
CA ASN A 171 5.97 -4.64 0.36
C ASN A 171 6.76 -3.65 1.24
N LEU A 172 8.08 -3.81 1.32
CA LEU A 172 8.93 -2.90 2.07
C LEU A 172 8.84 -1.46 1.54
N SER A 173 8.89 -1.28 0.22
CA SER A 173 8.78 0.05 -0.40
C SER A 173 7.43 0.71 -0.10
N ILE A 174 6.33 -0.04 -0.14
CA ILE A 174 5.00 0.47 0.21
C ILE A 174 4.96 0.88 1.70
N LEU A 175 5.47 0.03 2.61
CA LEU A 175 5.53 0.34 4.04
C LEU A 175 6.39 1.57 4.33
N GLU A 176 7.53 1.72 3.65
CA GLU A 176 8.39 2.91 3.77
C GLU A 176 7.64 4.18 3.36
N LYS A 177 6.87 4.14 2.27
CA LYS A 177 6.05 5.27 1.82
C LYS A 177 4.89 5.55 2.78
N MET A 178 4.18 4.51 3.25
CA MET A 178 3.16 4.67 4.30
C MET A 178 3.77 5.32 5.56
N SER A 179 4.98 4.94 5.96
CA SER A 179 5.65 5.47 7.15
C SER A 179 6.00 6.97 7.07
N THR A 180 5.87 7.58 5.91
CA THR A 180 5.98 9.04 5.75
C THR A 180 4.68 9.78 6.03
N LYS A 181 3.57 9.05 6.19
CA LYS A 181 2.23 9.59 6.47
C LYS A 181 1.95 9.56 7.96
N ASP A 182 1.19 10.56 8.41
CA ASP A 182 0.68 10.57 9.78
C ASP A 182 -0.29 9.40 10.00
N PHE A 183 -0.27 8.84 11.21
CA PHE A 183 -1.19 7.78 11.64
C PHE A 183 -1.16 6.47 10.83
N TYR A 184 -0.05 6.17 10.13
CA TYR A 184 0.01 4.97 9.29
C TYR A 184 -0.08 3.66 10.10
N GLU A 185 0.47 3.62 11.32
CA GLU A 185 0.38 2.43 12.18
C GLU A 185 -1.03 2.23 12.72
N GLU A 186 -1.71 3.31 13.11
CA GLU A 186 -3.11 3.29 13.53
C GLU A 186 -4.00 2.81 12.39
N LYS A 187 -3.72 3.21 11.15
CA LYS A 187 -4.43 2.72 9.97
C LYS A 187 -4.25 1.21 9.79
N LEU A 188 -3.02 0.69 9.86
CA LEU A 188 -2.72 -0.73 9.79
C LEU A 188 -3.40 -1.52 10.91
N GLU A 189 -3.39 -1.00 12.13
CA GLU A 189 -4.06 -1.60 13.28
C GLU A 189 -5.57 -1.67 13.07
N ILE A 190 -6.19 -0.59 12.59
CA ILE A 190 -7.63 -0.57 12.32
C ILE A 190 -7.99 -1.56 11.20
N ILE A 191 -7.19 -1.65 10.13
CA ILE A 191 -7.39 -2.63 9.06
C ILE A 191 -7.31 -4.05 9.65
N SER A 192 -6.34 -4.34 10.50
CA SER A 192 -6.17 -5.68 11.11
C SER A 192 -7.31 -6.11 12.03
N ILE A 193 -8.06 -5.15 12.60
CA ILE A 193 -9.16 -5.41 13.55
C ILE A 193 -10.52 -5.41 12.87
N ARG A 194 -10.73 -4.52 11.90
CA ARG A 194 -12.08 -4.20 11.37
C ARG A 194 -12.32 -4.67 9.94
N SER A 195 -11.29 -4.96 9.18
CA SER A 195 -11.49 -5.56 7.86
C SER A 195 -12.00 -7.00 8.03
N ASN A 196 -12.79 -7.49 7.07
CA ASN A 196 -13.12 -8.91 6.97
C ASN A 196 -11.87 -9.79 6.77
N LEU A 197 -10.69 -9.14 6.65
CA LEU A 197 -9.40 -9.78 6.61
C LEU A 197 -9.07 -10.40 7.97
N ASN A 198 -8.55 -11.61 7.91
CA ASN A 198 -7.86 -12.17 9.05
C ASN A 198 -6.70 -11.24 9.44
N LYS A 199 -6.53 -10.97 10.73
CA LYS A 199 -5.34 -10.29 11.29
C LYS A 199 -4.04 -10.77 10.63
N THR A 200 -4.01 -12.02 10.21
CA THR A 200 -2.94 -12.69 9.47
C THR A 200 -2.52 -11.97 8.19
N GLU A 201 -3.42 -11.26 7.48
CA GLU A 201 -3.04 -10.61 6.21
C GLU A 201 -2.18 -9.36 6.41
N VAL A 202 -2.51 -8.52 7.40
CA VAL A 202 -1.63 -7.38 7.76
C VAL A 202 -0.29 -7.89 8.31
N ASP A 203 -0.33 -8.96 9.11
CA ASP A 203 0.85 -9.60 9.65
C ASP A 203 1.74 -10.17 8.53
N ASN A 204 1.14 -10.82 7.53
CA ASN A 204 1.85 -11.33 6.35
C ASN A 204 2.44 -10.19 5.50
N PHE A 205 1.71 -9.10 5.30
CA PHE A 205 2.19 -7.95 4.55
C PHE A 205 3.46 -7.36 5.19
N ILE A 206 3.44 -7.14 6.51
CA ILE A 206 4.59 -6.64 7.26
C ILE A 206 5.70 -7.70 7.30
N GLY A 207 5.36 -8.96 7.61
CA GLY A 207 6.33 -10.06 7.69
C GLY A 207 7.07 -10.29 6.37
N LYS A 208 6.36 -10.33 5.25
CA LYS A 208 6.97 -10.52 3.92
C LYS A 208 7.89 -9.38 3.49
N SER A 209 7.70 -8.17 4.03
CA SER A 209 8.64 -7.07 3.78
C SER A 209 10.03 -7.33 4.38
N LEU A 210 10.12 -8.26 5.32
CA LEU A 210 11.35 -8.67 6.00
C LEU A 210 12.02 -9.89 5.36
N ASP A 211 11.36 -10.53 4.38
CA ASP A 211 11.99 -11.62 3.64
C ASP A 211 13.21 -11.07 2.87
N ASP A 212 14.26 -11.90 2.76
CA ASP A 212 15.50 -11.55 2.05
C ASP A 212 16.29 -10.34 2.58
N ILE A 213 16.24 -10.05 3.90
CA ILE A 213 17.10 -9.03 4.54
C ILE A 213 18.60 -9.43 4.49
N ALA A 214 19.03 -10.13 3.45
CA ALA A 214 20.39 -10.58 3.32
C ALA A 214 21.37 -9.49 2.85
N THR A 215 20.86 -8.38 2.30
CA THR A 215 21.69 -7.28 1.81
C THR A 215 21.73 -6.13 2.81
N ASP A 216 22.90 -5.49 2.95
CA ASP A 216 23.08 -4.35 3.86
C ASP A 216 22.13 -3.18 3.52
N ASP A 217 21.82 -2.96 2.24
CA ASP A 217 20.89 -1.93 1.80
C ASP A 217 19.46 -2.16 2.32
N LYS A 218 18.96 -3.39 2.19
CA LYS A 218 17.63 -3.74 2.68
C LYS A 218 17.54 -3.69 4.21
N LEU A 219 18.60 -4.11 4.89
CA LEU A 219 18.72 -4.00 6.34
C LEU A 219 18.62 -2.53 6.79
N GLU A 220 19.30 -1.61 6.10
CA GLU A 220 19.22 -0.17 6.37
C GLU A 220 17.79 0.36 6.18
N ARG A 221 17.10 -0.05 5.13
CA ARG A 221 15.70 0.34 4.85
C ARG A 221 14.78 -0.12 5.98
N VAL A 222 14.89 -1.37 6.41
CA VAL A 222 14.11 -1.91 7.53
C VAL A 222 14.40 -1.17 8.83
N ILE A 223 15.66 -0.84 9.11
CA ILE A 223 16.04 -0.05 10.29
C ILE A 223 15.38 1.35 10.24
N ASN A 224 15.39 2.00 9.07
CA ASN A 224 14.77 3.30 8.89
C ASN A 224 13.25 3.24 9.07
N LEU A 225 12.60 2.18 8.60
CA LEU A 225 11.18 1.93 8.84
C LEU A 225 10.89 1.78 10.33
N ILE A 226 11.64 0.94 11.05
CA ILE A 226 11.49 0.73 12.49
C ILE A 226 11.68 2.03 13.26
N ASN A 227 12.67 2.85 12.89
CA ASN A 227 12.93 4.13 13.56
C ASN A 227 11.74 5.12 13.45
N LYS A 228 10.92 4.99 12.40
CA LYS A 228 9.70 5.77 12.23
C LYS A 228 8.47 5.13 12.88
N SER A 229 8.56 3.85 13.23
CA SER A 229 7.46 3.05 13.78
C SER A 229 7.45 3.09 15.31
N LYS A 230 6.27 2.93 15.90
CA LYS A 230 6.07 2.99 17.36
C LYS A 230 5.33 1.79 17.96
N GLY A 231 4.72 0.95 17.14
CA GLY A 231 3.79 -0.07 17.62
C GLY A 231 3.76 -1.31 16.72
N ILE A 232 2.68 -1.47 15.94
CA ILE A 232 2.34 -2.71 15.23
C ILE A 232 3.45 -3.25 14.33
N VAL A 233 4.19 -2.38 13.64
CA VAL A 233 5.28 -2.80 12.75
C VAL A 233 6.42 -3.44 13.54
N VAL A 234 6.80 -2.86 14.67
CA VAL A 234 7.85 -3.41 15.54
C VAL A 234 7.42 -4.74 16.16
N ASP A 235 6.18 -4.80 16.66
CA ASP A 235 5.64 -6.00 17.28
C ASP A 235 5.59 -7.16 16.25
N LYS A 236 5.21 -6.87 15.01
CA LYS A 236 5.17 -7.87 13.93
C LYS A 236 6.56 -8.33 13.50
N ILE A 237 7.53 -7.45 13.47
CA ILE A 237 8.92 -7.81 13.20
C ILE A 237 9.42 -8.80 14.26
N ILE A 238 9.14 -8.55 15.54
CA ILE A 238 9.50 -9.46 16.63
C ILE A 238 8.75 -10.80 16.51
N GLU A 239 7.45 -10.78 16.20
CA GLU A 239 6.66 -12.00 15.99
C GLU A 239 7.20 -12.83 14.81
N THR A 240 7.62 -12.21 13.73
CA THR A 240 8.23 -12.92 12.58
C THR A 240 9.46 -13.73 13.01
N GLY A 241 10.27 -13.21 13.94
CA GLY A 241 11.43 -13.93 14.49
C GLY A 241 11.08 -15.21 15.26
N LYS A 242 9.80 -15.43 15.62
CA LYS A 242 9.36 -16.65 16.31
C LYS A 242 9.04 -17.81 15.36
N ASN A 243 8.94 -17.55 14.05
CA ASN A 243 8.48 -18.55 13.09
C ASN A 243 9.49 -19.68 12.87
N ASP A 244 10.75 -19.34 12.70
CA ASP A 244 11.83 -20.28 12.44
C ASP A 244 13.20 -19.64 12.73
N LYS A 245 14.26 -20.45 12.72
CA LYS A 245 15.62 -20.01 13.03
C LYS A 245 16.13 -18.94 12.07
N GLU A 246 15.82 -19.03 10.77
CA GLU A 246 16.30 -18.07 9.77
C GLU A 246 15.64 -16.71 9.98
N SER A 247 14.35 -16.69 10.24
CA SER A 247 13.59 -15.47 10.58
C SER A 247 14.10 -14.84 11.86
N LYS A 248 14.41 -15.66 12.88
CA LYS A 248 15.03 -15.21 14.14
C LYS A 248 16.37 -14.51 13.87
N ASP A 249 17.24 -15.12 13.06
CA ASP A 249 18.55 -14.53 12.71
C ASP A 249 18.41 -13.18 12.04
N LYS A 250 17.43 -13.04 11.13
CA LYS A 250 17.14 -11.79 10.43
C LYS A 250 16.68 -10.71 11.40
N VAL A 251 15.74 -11.02 12.28
CA VAL A 251 15.22 -10.07 13.27
C VAL A 251 16.32 -9.66 14.26
N VAL A 252 17.14 -10.61 14.72
CA VAL A 252 18.28 -10.32 15.61
C VAL A 252 19.25 -9.33 14.95
N LYS A 253 19.61 -9.53 13.68
CA LYS A 253 20.47 -8.60 12.94
C LYS A 253 19.88 -7.18 12.91
N VAL A 254 18.57 -7.05 12.66
CA VAL A 254 17.88 -5.76 12.67
C VAL A 254 17.98 -5.10 14.05
N ILE A 255 17.68 -5.84 15.13
CA ILE A 255 17.71 -5.30 16.51
C ILE A 255 19.13 -4.88 16.90
N VAL A 256 20.13 -5.71 16.60
CA VAL A 256 21.54 -5.38 16.87
C VAL A 256 21.95 -4.08 16.18
N LYS A 257 21.61 -3.92 14.89
CA LYS A 257 21.94 -2.70 14.15
C LYS A 257 21.23 -1.46 14.68
N ILE A 258 20.00 -1.59 15.17
CA ILE A 258 19.30 -0.48 15.83
C ILE A 258 20.01 -0.10 17.12
N ILE A 259 20.43 -1.08 17.93
CA ILE A 259 21.15 -0.85 19.18
C ILE A 259 22.50 -0.15 18.92
N GLU A 260 23.23 -0.58 17.87
CA GLU A 260 24.50 0.03 17.48
C GLU A 260 24.35 1.48 17.03
N LYS A 261 23.27 1.81 16.28
CA LYS A 261 23.04 3.13 15.69
C LYS A 261 22.39 4.12 16.66
N ASP A 262 21.39 3.69 17.39
CA ASP A 262 20.63 4.51 18.34
C ASP A 262 20.16 3.70 19.55
N PRO A 263 21.01 3.56 20.57
CA PRO A 263 20.67 2.82 21.79
C PRO A 263 19.45 3.38 22.54
N LYS A 264 19.17 4.70 22.40
CA LYS A 264 17.99 5.31 23.03
C LYS A 264 16.73 4.87 22.34
N LYS A 265 16.72 4.91 21.01
CA LYS A 265 15.60 4.45 20.20
C LYS A 265 15.36 2.96 20.36
N ALA A 266 16.42 2.16 20.41
CA ALA A 266 16.31 0.75 20.75
C ALA A 266 15.61 0.55 22.10
N ASN A 267 15.97 1.29 23.13
CA ASN A 267 15.29 1.23 24.42
C ASN A 267 13.80 1.61 24.33
N GLU A 268 13.44 2.68 23.61
CA GLU A 268 12.04 3.07 23.40
C GLU A 268 11.21 1.98 22.72
N ILE A 269 11.75 1.37 21.66
CA ILE A 269 11.13 0.32 20.88
C ILE A 269 10.91 -0.93 21.75
N LEU A 270 11.92 -1.29 22.52
CA LEU A 270 11.94 -2.52 23.29
C LEU A 270 11.33 -2.35 24.70
N GLU A 271 11.19 -1.11 25.20
CA GLU A 271 10.48 -0.83 26.47
C GLU A 271 8.97 -1.10 26.41
N LYS A 272 8.37 -1.03 25.23
CA LYS A 272 6.98 -1.41 25.00
C LYS A 272 6.76 -2.91 25.18
N ASN A 273 7.76 -3.73 24.92
CA ASN A 273 7.69 -5.17 25.15
C ASN A 273 8.36 -5.52 26.49
N LYS A 274 7.57 -5.79 27.54
CA LYS A 274 8.05 -6.04 28.92
C LYS A 274 9.12 -7.13 29.02
N LYS A 275 9.12 -8.11 28.11
CA LYS A 275 10.09 -9.22 28.06
C LYS A 275 11.47 -8.77 27.55
N THR A 276 11.53 -7.75 26.74
CA THR A 276 12.76 -7.29 26.06
C THR A 276 13.64 -6.40 26.91
N LYS A 277 13.16 -5.78 27.99
CA LYS A 277 13.96 -4.88 28.84
C LYS A 277 15.24 -5.50 29.39
N THR A 278 15.15 -6.74 29.89
CA THR A 278 16.30 -7.44 30.48
C THR A 278 17.34 -7.77 29.41
N ILE A 279 16.87 -8.19 28.25
CA ILE A 279 17.70 -8.59 27.12
C ILE A 279 18.50 -7.41 26.57
N ILE A 280 17.83 -6.25 26.42
CA ILE A 280 18.51 -5.03 25.96
C ILE A 280 19.61 -4.62 26.92
N LYS A 281 19.35 -4.70 28.20
CA LYS A 281 20.38 -4.40 29.20
C LYS A 281 21.56 -5.34 29.06
N ASN A 282 21.33 -6.63 28.83
CA ASN A 282 22.38 -7.62 28.64
C ASN A 282 23.14 -7.38 27.33
N ILE A 283 22.45 -7.12 26.23
CA ILE A 283 23.06 -6.82 24.93
C ILE A 283 23.84 -5.52 24.98
N LYS A 284 23.31 -4.47 25.60
CA LYS A 284 24.04 -3.21 25.80
C LYS A 284 25.32 -3.43 26.60
N ASN A 285 25.26 -4.21 27.67
CA ASN A 285 26.45 -4.55 28.46
C ASN A 285 27.49 -5.33 27.63
N LYS A 286 27.07 -6.19 26.69
CA LYS A 286 27.96 -6.89 25.76
C LYS A 286 28.58 -5.93 24.75
N ILE A 287 27.77 -5.04 24.14
CA ILE A 287 28.28 -4.00 23.23
C ILE A 287 29.33 -3.13 23.94
N ASP A 288 29.01 -2.65 25.14
CA ASP A 288 29.91 -1.78 25.93
C ASP A 288 31.23 -2.49 26.31
N LYS A 289 31.20 -3.82 26.40
CA LYS A 289 32.39 -4.65 26.68
C LYS A 289 33.12 -5.12 25.42
N GLY A 290 32.53 -4.91 24.23
CA GLY A 290 33.08 -5.44 22.97
C GLY A 290 32.89 -6.95 22.82
N ASP A 291 31.95 -7.56 23.57
CA ASP A 291 31.61 -8.98 23.47
C ASP A 291 30.76 -9.24 22.25
N ALA A 292 30.94 -10.42 21.63
CA ALA A 292 30.10 -10.82 20.49
C ALA A 292 28.64 -11.01 20.94
N ILE A 293 27.70 -10.48 20.14
CA ILE A 293 26.28 -10.71 20.31
C ILE A 293 25.90 -11.91 19.44
N THR A 294 25.22 -12.88 20.04
CA THR A 294 24.81 -14.12 19.40
C THR A 294 23.28 -14.23 19.42
N ILE A 295 22.74 -15.15 18.62
CA ILE A 295 21.30 -15.46 18.59
C ILE A 295 20.79 -15.87 19.95
N ASP A 296 21.60 -16.62 20.70
CA ASP A 296 21.27 -17.14 22.05
C ASP A 296 21.00 -16.00 23.06
N ASP A 297 21.56 -14.81 22.82
CA ASP A 297 21.28 -13.62 23.65
C ASP A 297 19.83 -13.13 23.53
N PHE A 298 19.11 -13.61 22.52
CA PHE A 298 17.72 -13.26 22.23
C PHE A 298 16.76 -14.40 22.47
N ASP A 299 17.19 -15.56 22.97
CA ASP A 299 16.31 -16.72 23.17
C ASP A 299 15.10 -16.38 24.01
N ASP A 300 15.29 -15.63 25.12
CA ASP A 300 14.19 -15.20 25.98
C ASP A 300 13.17 -14.25 25.28
N VAL A 301 13.53 -13.61 24.14
CA VAL A 301 12.61 -12.75 23.37
C VAL A 301 11.64 -13.60 22.58
N PHE A 302 12.14 -14.73 22.06
CA PHE A 302 11.42 -15.56 21.10
C PHE A 302 10.79 -16.80 21.75
N ASP A 303 11.14 -17.16 22.99
CA ASP A 303 10.52 -18.26 23.71
C ASP A 303 9.16 -17.89 24.30
N GLU A 304 8.10 -18.56 23.83
CA GLU A 304 6.71 -18.37 24.32
C GLU A 304 6.46 -18.96 25.73
N ASN A 305 7.41 -19.74 26.26
CA ASN A 305 7.19 -20.56 27.46
C ASN A 305 7.55 -19.89 28.79
N ILE A 306 7.98 -18.63 28.78
CA ILE A 306 8.29 -17.93 30.04
C ILE A 306 7.04 -17.23 30.53
N SER A 307 6.26 -17.91 31.40
CA SER A 307 5.18 -17.30 32.17
C SER A 307 5.69 -16.07 32.91
N PRO A 308 4.93 -14.96 32.92
CA PRO A 308 5.29 -13.82 33.76
C PRO A 308 5.15 -14.22 35.24
N ASN A 309 6.28 -14.26 35.95
CA ASN A 309 6.28 -14.22 37.42
C ASN A 309 5.96 -12.82 37.93
#